data_dba1a4495b10c4faf5cee646bbd35cca
#
_entry.id   dba1a4495b10c4faf5cee646bbd35cca
#
_cell.length_a   1.000
_cell.length_b   1.000
_cell.length_c   1.000
_cell.angle_alpha   90.00
_cell.angle_beta   90.00
_cell.angle_gamma   90.00
#
_symmetry.space_group_name_H-M   'P 1'
#
loop_
_entity.id
_entity.type
_entity.pdbx_description
1 polymer ?
#
loop_
_entity_poly.entity_id
_entity_poly.type
_entity_poly.pdbx_seq_one_letter_code
_entity_poly.pdbx_strand_id
1 'polypeptide(L)'
;DFIKKYNIRANETKGASYQDIGLWFQILSLASSIYFCQEGFYFYRQDNENASVKSKDKIYCVCDEFEFLDKFFDKNLELKSRLQDVFYCFKFKIYSWNLKRIDDKYKLEFLYKFSQDFSLIYDKLDKTVFKVSEISEISCIVQDPSKYYKKYNSVFYSIKKKIFRIKRKYFR
;
A
#
# COMPACT_ATOMS: atom_id res chain seq x y z
N ASP A 1 8.98 13.69 23.02
CA ASP A 1 8.39 14.88 22.46
C ASP A 1 8.47 15.05 20.93
N PHE A 2 8.99 14.03 20.26
CA PHE A 2 9.14 13.95 18.80
C PHE A 2 7.80 14.16 18.06
N ILE A 3 6.73 13.49 18.48
CA ILE A 3 5.39 13.58 17.88
C ILE A 3 4.86 15.03 17.92
N LYS A 4 5.04 15.71 19.04
CA LYS A 4 4.62 17.12 19.20
C LYS A 4 5.49 18.05 18.35
N LYS A 5 6.81 17.85 18.36
CA LYS A 5 7.78 18.67 17.60
C LYS A 5 7.43 18.73 16.12
N TYR A 6 7.08 17.59 15.52
CA TYR A 6 6.78 17.48 14.10
C TYR A 6 5.29 17.50 13.77
N ASN A 7 4.44 17.74 14.77
CA ASN A 7 2.98 17.76 14.64
C ASN A 7 2.44 16.50 13.90
N ILE A 8 2.98 15.33 14.27
CA ILE A 8 2.59 14.05 13.66
C ILE A 8 1.17 13.71 14.11
N ARG A 9 0.30 13.36 13.16
CA ARG A 9 -1.11 13.05 13.39
C ARG A 9 -1.51 11.80 12.62
N ALA A 10 -2.40 11.03 13.22
CA ALA A 10 -3.15 10.02 12.48
C ALA A 10 -4.22 10.71 11.62
N ASN A 11 -4.61 10.08 10.53
CA ASN A 11 -5.71 10.54 9.70
C ASN A 11 -7.04 10.30 10.44
N GLU A 12 -7.82 11.35 10.71
CA GLU A 12 -9.07 11.28 11.46
C GLU A 12 -10.26 10.87 10.55
N THR A 13 -10.21 9.64 10.03
CA THR A 13 -11.29 9.09 9.20
C THR A 13 -12.33 8.35 10.03
N LYS A 14 -13.61 8.39 9.61
CA LYS A 14 -14.67 7.61 10.26
C LYS A 14 -14.37 6.11 10.15
N GLY A 15 -14.49 5.40 11.26
CA GLY A 15 -14.35 3.95 11.30
C GLY A 15 -12.92 3.43 11.38
N ALA A 16 -11.94 4.29 11.67
CA ALA A 16 -10.56 3.96 12.05
C ALA A 16 -9.99 2.75 11.29
N SER A 17 -9.67 2.93 10.01
CA SER A 17 -9.15 1.83 9.19
C SER A 17 -7.82 2.20 8.55
N TYR A 18 -6.76 1.49 8.94
CA TYR A 18 -5.41 1.61 8.38
C TYR A 18 -4.69 2.96 8.63
N GLN A 19 -5.14 3.73 9.62
CA GLN A 19 -4.53 5.01 10.03
C GLN A 19 -3.08 4.85 10.51
N ASP A 20 -2.71 3.67 10.94
CA ASP A 20 -1.35 3.29 11.27
C ASP A 20 -0.39 3.42 10.07
N ILE A 21 -0.87 3.21 8.83
CA ILE A 21 -0.07 3.40 7.60
C ILE A 21 0.45 4.84 7.54
N GLY A 22 -0.45 5.82 7.64
CA GLY A 22 -0.10 7.24 7.60
C GLY A 22 0.75 7.66 8.79
N LEU A 23 0.44 7.17 10.00
CA LEU A 23 1.17 7.49 11.21
C LEU A 23 2.62 6.99 11.15
N TRP A 24 2.83 5.70 10.85
CA TRP A 24 4.16 5.11 10.75
C TRP A 24 5.01 5.76 9.68
N PHE A 25 4.43 6.05 8.52
CA PHE A 25 5.19 6.69 7.45
C PHE A 25 5.71 8.07 7.85
N GLN A 26 4.89 8.90 8.51
CA GLN A 26 5.33 10.21 9.03
C GLN A 26 6.47 10.04 10.06
N ILE A 27 6.31 9.12 11.03
CA ILE A 27 7.31 8.88 12.07
C ILE A 27 8.65 8.49 11.44
N LEU A 28 8.65 7.49 10.55
CA LEU A 28 9.86 6.97 9.92
C LEU A 28 10.53 7.99 8.99
N SER A 29 9.72 8.81 8.31
CA SER A 29 10.21 9.84 7.38
C SER A 29 10.94 10.99 8.09
N LEU A 30 10.52 11.31 9.31
CA LEU A 30 11.02 12.46 10.08
C LEU A 30 12.09 12.06 11.10
N ALA A 31 12.26 10.77 11.38
CA ALA A 31 13.23 10.30 12.36
C ALA A 31 14.66 10.46 11.82
N SER A 32 15.56 11.03 12.63
CA SER A 32 16.99 11.08 12.34
C SER A 32 17.72 9.78 12.67
N SER A 33 17.14 8.97 13.58
CA SER A 33 17.65 7.66 13.96
C SER A 33 16.49 6.74 14.38
N ILE A 34 16.63 5.44 14.13
CA ILE A 34 15.62 4.43 14.44
C ILE A 34 16.32 3.29 15.20
N TYR A 35 15.73 2.88 16.32
CA TYR A 35 16.14 1.71 17.05
C TYR A 35 15.10 0.59 16.90
N PHE A 36 15.55 -0.59 16.47
CA PHE A 36 14.69 -1.77 16.36
C PHE A 36 14.84 -2.62 17.64
N CYS A 37 13.81 -2.62 18.47
CA CYS A 37 13.72 -3.50 19.62
C CYS A 37 13.19 -4.88 19.20
N GLN A 38 13.87 -5.95 19.64
CA GLN A 38 13.45 -7.33 19.34
C GLN A 38 12.43 -7.86 20.34
N GLU A 39 12.23 -7.17 21.46
CA GLU A 39 11.24 -7.54 22.46
C GLU A 39 9.83 -7.18 22.00
N GLY A 40 8.86 -8.05 22.26
CA GLY A 40 7.45 -7.84 21.91
C GLY A 40 6.74 -7.10 23.04
N PHE A 41 6.29 -5.86 22.77
CA PHE A 41 5.51 -5.04 23.72
C PHE A 41 4.05 -4.88 23.36
N TYR A 42 3.63 -5.39 22.19
CA TYR A 42 2.29 -5.21 21.67
C TYR A 42 1.59 -6.54 21.44
N PHE A 43 0.44 -6.72 22.10
CA PHE A 43 -0.42 -7.87 21.90
C PHE A 43 -1.49 -7.56 20.86
N TYR A 44 -1.27 -8.06 19.64
CA TYR A 44 -2.22 -7.86 18.56
C TYR A 44 -3.38 -8.85 18.64
N ARG A 45 -4.60 -8.35 18.89
CA ARG A 45 -5.80 -9.16 18.99
C ARG A 45 -6.19 -9.75 17.63
N GLN A 46 -6.19 -11.07 17.49
CA GLN A 46 -6.48 -11.79 16.24
C GLN A 46 -7.94 -12.23 16.10
N ASP A 47 -8.67 -12.38 17.22
CA ASP A 47 -10.03 -12.92 17.29
C ASP A 47 -11.14 -11.88 17.06
N ASN A 48 -10.81 -10.59 16.89
CA ASN A 48 -11.78 -9.56 16.63
C ASN A 48 -12.37 -9.70 15.22
N GLU A 49 -13.66 -10.10 15.14
CA GLU A 49 -14.39 -10.24 13.88
C GLU A 49 -14.64 -8.90 13.18
N ASN A 50 -14.73 -7.82 13.96
CA ASN A 50 -14.90 -6.45 13.46
C ASN A 50 -13.58 -5.75 13.11
N ALA A 51 -12.46 -6.46 13.10
CA ALA A 51 -11.18 -5.87 12.72
C ALA A 51 -11.23 -5.33 11.29
N SER A 52 -10.68 -4.14 11.06
CA SER A 52 -10.66 -3.48 9.74
C SER A 52 -10.08 -4.34 8.63
N VAL A 53 -9.12 -5.20 8.96
CA VAL A 53 -8.51 -6.14 8.02
C VAL A 53 -9.49 -7.19 7.49
N LYS A 54 -10.53 -7.53 8.27
CA LYS A 54 -11.59 -8.47 7.88
C LYS A 54 -12.74 -7.81 7.11
N SER A 55 -12.87 -6.48 7.18
CA SER A 55 -13.89 -5.69 6.48
C SER A 55 -13.53 -5.59 5.00
N LYS A 56 -14.19 -6.40 4.17
CA LYS A 56 -13.85 -6.53 2.74
C LYS A 56 -14.51 -5.48 1.85
N ASP A 57 -15.44 -4.72 2.40
CA ASP A 57 -16.19 -3.63 1.76
C ASP A 57 -15.52 -2.25 1.92
N LYS A 58 -14.56 -2.12 2.83
CA LYS A 58 -13.77 -0.89 3.00
C LYS A 58 -12.68 -0.80 1.92
N ILE A 59 -13.09 -0.47 0.69
CA ILE A 59 -12.22 -0.59 -0.49
C ILE A 59 -11.24 0.58 -0.65
N TYR A 60 -11.61 1.79 -0.18
CA TYR A 60 -10.82 3.01 -0.40
C TYR A 60 -10.03 3.51 0.82
N CYS A 61 -10.17 2.86 1.98
CA CYS A 61 -9.51 3.33 3.20
C CYS A 61 -7.99 3.50 3.08
N VAL A 62 -7.33 2.66 2.26
CA VAL A 62 -5.90 2.85 1.98
C VAL A 62 -5.65 4.07 1.06
N CYS A 63 -6.59 4.40 0.18
CA CYS A 63 -6.47 5.58 -0.68
C CYS A 63 -6.54 6.85 0.17
N ASP A 64 -7.46 6.90 1.14
CA ASP A 64 -7.62 8.02 2.07
C ASP A 64 -6.32 8.28 2.86
N GLU A 65 -5.63 7.22 3.27
CA GLU A 65 -4.34 7.32 3.95
C GLU A 65 -3.23 7.88 3.04
N PHE A 66 -3.19 7.48 1.77
CA PHE A 66 -2.21 8.04 0.84
C PHE A 66 -2.54 9.47 0.42
N GLU A 67 -3.81 9.85 0.30
CA GLU A 67 -4.20 11.25 0.11
C GLU A 67 -3.82 12.13 1.32
N PHE A 68 -3.93 11.59 2.52
CA PHE A 68 -3.46 12.27 3.74
C PHE A 68 -1.93 12.45 3.72
N LEU A 69 -1.18 11.43 3.32
CA LEU A 69 0.27 11.51 3.20
C LEU A 69 0.74 12.42 2.04
N ASP A 70 0.01 12.49 0.93
CA ASP A 70 0.29 13.45 -0.13
C ASP A 70 0.21 14.89 0.41
N LYS A 71 -0.83 15.21 1.21
CA LYS A 71 -0.96 16.53 1.89
C LYS A 71 0.15 16.78 2.91
N PHE A 72 0.64 15.75 3.58
CA PHE A 72 1.81 15.85 4.46
C PHE A 72 3.07 16.20 3.69
N PHE A 73 3.32 15.57 2.55
CA PHE A 73 4.45 15.87 1.68
C PHE A 73 4.36 17.25 1.04
N ASP A 74 3.19 17.71 0.65
CA ASP A 74 3.00 19.06 0.07
C ASP A 74 3.40 20.17 1.04
N LYS A 75 3.34 19.90 2.35
CA LYS A 75 3.83 20.80 3.41
C LYS A 75 5.34 20.62 3.71
N ASN A 76 5.97 19.56 3.18
CA ASN A 76 7.35 19.17 3.47
C ASN A 76 8.09 18.85 2.18
N LEU A 77 8.28 19.83 1.30
CA LEU A 77 8.79 19.63 -0.06
C LEU A 77 10.21 19.03 -0.12
N GLU A 78 11.09 19.39 0.82
CA GLU A 78 12.42 18.78 0.91
C GLU A 78 12.31 17.28 1.22
N LEU A 79 11.46 16.92 2.17
CA LEU A 79 11.22 15.54 2.52
C LEU A 79 10.59 14.76 1.35
N LYS A 80 9.64 15.40 0.64
CA LYS A 80 9.04 14.86 -0.57
C LYS A 80 10.10 14.53 -1.63
N SER A 81 10.98 15.45 -1.94
CA SER A 81 12.04 15.25 -2.95
C SER A 81 12.98 14.09 -2.62
N ARG A 82 13.22 13.82 -1.34
CA ARG A 82 14.11 12.75 -0.87
C ARG A 82 13.43 11.38 -0.82
N LEU A 83 12.12 11.31 -0.53
CA LEU A 83 11.41 10.07 -0.21
C LEU A 83 10.31 9.71 -1.21
N GLN A 84 10.08 10.53 -2.23
CA GLN A 84 9.00 10.35 -3.19
C GLN A 84 8.98 8.94 -3.81
N ASP A 85 10.13 8.42 -4.19
CA ASP A 85 10.19 7.11 -4.86
C ASP A 85 9.92 5.95 -3.89
N VAL A 86 10.42 6.07 -2.65
CA VAL A 86 10.09 5.13 -1.58
C VAL A 86 8.60 5.18 -1.25
N PHE A 87 8.01 6.37 -1.22
CA PHE A 87 6.59 6.57 -1.01
C PHE A 87 5.73 5.94 -2.10
N TYR A 88 6.08 6.12 -3.37
CA TYR A 88 5.36 5.48 -4.47
C TYR A 88 5.49 3.96 -4.48
N CYS A 89 6.66 3.44 -4.13
CA CYS A 89 6.86 2.00 -3.96
C CYS A 89 6.01 1.46 -2.79
N PHE A 90 5.93 2.17 -1.68
CA PHE A 90 5.10 1.83 -0.55
C PHE A 90 3.61 1.88 -0.92
N LYS A 91 3.15 2.93 -1.60
CA LYS A 91 1.77 3.08 -2.12
C LYS A 91 1.40 1.88 -2.99
N PHE A 92 2.25 1.49 -3.93
CA PHE A 92 2.03 0.32 -4.77
C PHE A 92 1.85 -0.97 -3.95
N LYS A 93 2.72 -1.21 -2.97
CA LYS A 93 2.65 -2.41 -2.13
C LYS A 93 1.36 -2.48 -1.31
N ILE A 94 0.95 -1.36 -0.74
CA ILE A 94 -0.29 -1.27 0.05
C ILE A 94 -1.53 -1.43 -0.85
N TYR A 95 -1.56 -0.79 -2.01
CA TYR A 95 -2.65 -0.94 -2.98
C TYR A 95 -2.75 -2.38 -3.49
N SER A 96 -1.64 -3.01 -3.80
CA SER A 96 -1.59 -4.42 -4.22
C SER A 96 -2.03 -5.38 -3.10
N TRP A 97 -1.72 -5.07 -1.85
CA TRP A 97 -2.22 -5.81 -0.69
C TRP A 97 -3.73 -5.61 -0.52
N ASN A 98 -4.23 -4.38 -0.62
CA ASN A 98 -5.66 -4.08 -0.51
C ASN A 98 -6.47 -4.79 -1.60
N LEU A 99 -6.00 -4.79 -2.84
CA LEU A 99 -6.62 -5.52 -3.95
C LEU A 99 -6.79 -7.03 -3.66
N LYS A 100 -5.88 -7.63 -2.89
CA LYS A 100 -5.98 -9.05 -2.48
C LYS A 100 -6.95 -9.27 -1.34
N ARG A 101 -7.15 -8.26 -0.49
CA ARG A 101 -7.97 -8.31 0.71
C ARG A 101 -9.46 -8.11 0.45
N ILE A 102 -9.81 -7.16 -0.41
CA ILE A 102 -11.21 -6.79 -0.70
C ILE A 102 -11.95 -7.91 -1.43
N ASP A 103 -13.29 -7.90 -1.36
CA ASP A 103 -14.12 -8.85 -2.09
C ASP A 103 -13.97 -8.72 -3.60
N ASP A 104 -14.11 -9.84 -4.29
CA ASP A 104 -13.94 -9.92 -5.75
C ASP A 104 -14.86 -8.95 -6.50
N LYS A 105 -16.08 -8.73 -6.01
CA LYS A 105 -17.05 -7.78 -6.60
C LYS A 105 -16.56 -6.33 -6.64
N TYR A 106 -15.62 -5.96 -5.75
CA TYR A 106 -15.06 -4.60 -5.66
C TYR A 106 -13.70 -4.43 -6.34
N LYS A 107 -13.05 -5.54 -6.73
CA LYS A 107 -11.68 -5.50 -7.26
C LYS A 107 -11.54 -4.68 -8.53
N LEU A 108 -12.50 -4.79 -9.44
CA LEU A 108 -12.46 -4.03 -10.68
C LEU A 108 -12.61 -2.53 -10.41
N GLU A 109 -13.53 -2.15 -9.53
CA GLU A 109 -13.73 -0.77 -9.09
C GLU A 109 -12.46 -0.20 -8.46
N PHE A 110 -11.85 -0.92 -7.54
CA PHE A 110 -10.59 -0.51 -6.92
C PHE A 110 -9.43 -0.43 -7.92
N LEU A 111 -9.38 -1.31 -8.92
CA LEU A 111 -8.37 -1.25 -9.98
C LEU A 111 -8.49 0.00 -10.85
N TYR A 112 -9.70 0.52 -11.09
CA TYR A 112 -9.87 1.82 -11.75
C TYR A 112 -9.29 2.97 -10.91
N LYS A 113 -9.54 2.99 -9.60
CA LYS A 113 -8.92 3.98 -8.68
C LYS A 113 -7.40 3.81 -8.66
N PHE A 114 -6.90 2.59 -8.60
CA PHE A 114 -5.47 2.29 -8.65
C PHE A 114 -4.84 2.82 -9.96
N SER A 115 -5.47 2.53 -11.11
CA SER A 115 -5.03 3.02 -12.42
C SER A 115 -5.01 4.55 -12.46
N GLN A 116 -6.07 5.20 -11.98
CA GLN A 116 -6.17 6.66 -11.93
C GLN A 116 -5.03 7.29 -11.12
N ASP A 117 -4.80 6.79 -9.91
CA ASP A 117 -3.77 7.34 -9.03
C ASP A 117 -2.35 7.13 -9.57
N PHE A 118 -2.09 5.95 -10.14
CA PHE A 118 -0.78 5.64 -10.68
C PHE A 118 -0.51 6.23 -12.06
N SER A 119 -1.52 6.51 -12.88
CA SER A 119 -1.33 7.22 -14.15
C SER A 119 -0.78 8.64 -13.97
N LEU A 120 -1.10 9.30 -12.85
CA LEU A 120 -0.60 10.65 -12.53
C LEU A 120 0.90 10.69 -12.21
N ILE A 121 1.48 9.55 -11.83
CA ILE A 121 2.86 9.45 -11.35
C ILE A 121 3.72 8.48 -12.18
N TYR A 122 3.13 7.71 -13.09
CA TYR A 122 3.80 6.61 -13.79
C TYR A 122 5.09 7.01 -14.50
N ASP A 123 5.09 8.14 -15.18
CA ASP A 123 6.26 8.64 -15.91
C ASP A 123 7.34 9.22 -14.97
N LYS A 124 6.99 9.46 -13.71
CA LYS A 124 7.88 10.00 -12.67
C LYS A 124 8.50 8.91 -11.79
N LEU A 125 8.07 7.64 -11.95
CA LEU A 125 8.56 6.56 -11.11
C LEU A 125 10.04 6.28 -11.39
N ASP A 126 10.86 6.30 -10.35
CA ASP A 126 12.20 5.72 -10.42
C ASP A 126 12.09 4.18 -10.44
N LYS A 127 12.29 3.61 -11.63
CA LYS A 127 12.15 2.18 -11.86
C LYS A 127 13.20 1.33 -11.11
N THR A 128 14.24 1.96 -10.56
CA THR A 128 15.30 1.25 -9.81
C THR A 128 14.85 0.83 -8.41
N VAL A 129 13.88 1.55 -7.81
CA VAL A 129 13.32 1.21 -6.49
C VAL A 129 12.24 0.13 -6.53
N PHE A 130 11.80 -0.23 -7.74
CA PHE A 130 10.79 -1.27 -7.97
C PHE A 130 11.43 -2.54 -8.55
N LYS A 131 10.80 -3.68 -8.31
CA LYS A 131 11.10 -4.90 -9.06
C LYS A 131 10.57 -4.78 -10.49
N VAL A 132 11.25 -5.38 -11.45
CA VAL A 132 10.79 -5.42 -12.85
C VAL A 132 9.35 -5.93 -12.99
N SER A 133 8.98 -6.94 -12.18
CA SER A 133 7.61 -7.45 -12.13
C SER A 133 6.59 -6.45 -11.59
N GLU A 134 6.98 -5.58 -10.65
CA GLU A 134 6.12 -4.54 -10.08
C GLU A 134 5.87 -3.43 -11.11
N ILE A 135 6.90 -2.98 -11.81
CA ILE A 135 6.76 -2.02 -12.92
C ILE A 135 5.86 -2.57 -14.03
N SER A 136 6.06 -3.82 -14.42
CA SER A 136 5.19 -4.49 -15.41
C SER A 136 3.73 -4.57 -14.93
N GLU A 137 3.52 -4.82 -13.64
CA GLU A 137 2.18 -4.86 -13.04
C GLU A 137 1.53 -3.48 -13.04
N ILE A 138 2.25 -2.43 -12.61
CA ILE A 138 1.77 -1.04 -12.66
C ILE A 138 1.41 -0.65 -14.10
N SER A 139 2.29 -0.91 -15.06
CA SER A 139 2.05 -0.63 -16.48
C SER A 139 0.75 -1.29 -16.99
N CYS A 140 0.55 -2.57 -16.68
CA CYS A 140 -0.68 -3.27 -17.07
C CYS A 140 -1.93 -2.67 -16.43
N ILE A 141 -1.87 -2.27 -15.15
CA ILE A 141 -2.99 -1.66 -14.44
C ILE A 141 -3.31 -0.28 -15.01
N VAL A 142 -2.29 0.54 -15.28
CA VAL A 142 -2.45 1.90 -15.81
C VAL A 142 -3.01 1.88 -17.23
N GLN A 143 -2.52 0.96 -18.09
CA GLN A 143 -2.97 0.87 -19.47
C GLN A 143 -4.40 0.34 -19.63
N ASP A 144 -4.74 -0.72 -18.90
CA ASP A 144 -6.07 -1.34 -18.99
C ASP A 144 -6.40 -2.14 -17.73
N PRO A 145 -7.02 -1.51 -16.72
CA PRO A 145 -7.41 -2.17 -15.47
C PRO A 145 -8.39 -3.34 -15.69
N SER A 146 -9.24 -3.28 -16.71
CA SER A 146 -10.19 -4.34 -17.04
C SER A 146 -9.49 -5.59 -17.58
N LYS A 147 -8.53 -5.41 -18.47
CA LYS A 147 -7.70 -6.48 -19.02
C LYS A 147 -6.83 -7.10 -17.93
N TYR A 148 -6.24 -6.27 -17.05
CA TYR A 148 -5.49 -6.74 -15.90
C TYR A 148 -6.38 -7.58 -14.97
N TYR A 149 -7.61 -7.13 -14.66
CA TYR A 149 -8.56 -7.85 -13.83
C TYR A 149 -8.90 -9.23 -14.40
N LYS A 150 -9.22 -9.32 -15.70
CA LYS A 150 -9.49 -10.59 -16.40
C LYS A 150 -8.29 -11.55 -16.29
N LYS A 151 -7.07 -11.06 -16.52
CA LYS A 151 -5.84 -11.84 -16.39
C LYS A 151 -5.61 -12.29 -14.94
N TYR A 152 -5.83 -11.40 -13.97
CA TYR A 152 -5.67 -11.67 -12.53
C TYR A 152 -6.62 -12.77 -12.05
N ASN A 153 -7.86 -12.79 -12.53
CA ASN A 153 -8.89 -13.77 -12.16
C ASN A 153 -8.88 -15.04 -13.03
N SER A 154 -8.05 -15.13 -14.05
CA SER A 154 -7.96 -16.33 -14.87
C SER A 154 -7.46 -17.53 -14.06
N VAL A 155 -8.00 -18.72 -14.31
CA VAL A 155 -7.59 -19.99 -13.68
C VAL A 155 -6.08 -20.22 -13.83
N PHE A 156 -5.52 -19.85 -14.99
CA PHE A 156 -4.10 -19.96 -15.29
C PHE A 156 -3.23 -19.10 -14.36
N TYR A 157 -3.66 -17.88 -14.04
CA TYR A 157 -2.96 -17.01 -13.11
C TYR A 157 -3.00 -17.57 -11.67
N SER A 158 -4.13 -18.14 -11.27
CA SER A 158 -4.29 -18.80 -9.97
C SER A 158 -3.38 -20.02 -9.82
N ILE A 159 -3.23 -20.82 -10.88
CA ILE A 159 -2.34 -21.98 -10.92
C ILE A 159 -0.87 -21.53 -10.84
N LYS A 160 -0.45 -20.55 -11.65
CA LYS A 160 0.92 -19.99 -11.59
C LYS A 160 1.28 -19.51 -10.19
N LYS A 161 0.35 -18.83 -9.52
CA LYS A 161 0.56 -18.32 -8.17
C LYS A 161 0.70 -19.44 -7.12
N LYS A 162 -0.08 -20.54 -7.25
CA LYS A 162 0.08 -21.73 -6.42
C LYS A 162 1.45 -22.39 -6.62
N ILE A 163 1.88 -22.61 -7.87
CA ILE A 163 3.18 -23.20 -8.22
C ILE A 163 4.34 -22.36 -7.67
N PHE A 164 4.27 -21.04 -7.81
CA PHE A 164 5.30 -20.14 -7.29
C PHE A 164 5.41 -20.17 -5.75
N ARG A 165 4.26 -20.25 -5.04
CA ARG A 165 4.25 -20.43 -3.59
C ARG A 165 4.87 -21.76 -3.15
N ILE A 166 4.58 -22.85 -3.86
CA ILE A 166 5.16 -24.18 -3.61
C ILE A 166 6.67 -24.13 -3.81
N LYS A 167 7.15 -23.62 -4.94
CA LYS A 167 8.58 -23.48 -5.20
C LYS A 167 9.30 -22.70 -4.11
N ARG A 168 8.72 -21.58 -3.65
CA ARG A 168 9.33 -20.76 -2.60
C ARG A 168 9.34 -21.42 -1.20
N LYS A 169 8.42 -22.38 -0.95
CA LYS A 169 8.35 -23.12 0.31
C LYS A 169 9.36 -24.29 0.37
N TYR A 170 9.65 -24.92 -0.77
CA TYR A 170 10.43 -26.17 -0.82
C TYR A 170 11.81 -26.03 -1.47
N PHE A 171 12.12 -24.88 -2.09
CA PHE A 171 13.39 -24.62 -2.77
C PHE A 171 14.08 -23.34 -2.27
N ARG A 172 14.02 -23.14 -0.96
CA ARG A 172 14.87 -22.17 -0.25
C ARG A 172 16.07 -22.85 0.32
#